data_0e8afaa732bb50ef2d440d8212b2b5ef
#
_entry.id   0e8afaa732bb50ef2d440d8212b2b5ef
#
_cell.length_a   1.000
_cell.length_b   1.000
_cell.length_c   1.000
_cell.angle_alpha   90.00
_cell.angle_beta   90.00
_cell.angle_gamma   90.00
#
_symmetry.space_group_name_H-M   'P 1'
#
loop_
_entity.id
_entity.type
_entity.pdbx_description
1 polymer ?
#
loop_
_entity_poly.entity_id
_entity_poly.type
_entity_poly.pdbx_seq_one_letter_code
_entity_poly.pdbx_strand_id
1 'polypeptide(L)'
;TVYSTYGMTETLSHVALRRLNGPEASPYYHPFPSVTLSLSPDNTLVIDAPLVCDERLVTNDVARLLPDGSFAIIGRKDNIINSGGIKIQIEEVEERLRPYLDLPYAITAAPDPRLGEAVVLLIAPRSCETVSPPRVTPHMKAIMSDSWNLSCTANESYHERFMKAITNDSAQLSCEVSTVALASLPKYLRPRHVIEASEIPQTGSGKIDRAACRELARNIITKTL
;
A
#
# COMPACT_ATOMS: atom_id res chain seq x y z
N THR A 1 -23.50 8.00 -8.14
CA THR A 1 -22.77 6.76 -8.45
C THR A 1 -21.35 7.11 -8.79
N VAL A 2 -20.35 6.40 -8.21
CA VAL A 2 -18.92 6.61 -8.41
C VAL A 2 -18.33 5.34 -9.00
N TYR A 3 -17.51 5.50 -10.04
CA TYR A 3 -16.82 4.41 -10.70
C TYR A 3 -15.30 4.60 -10.62
N SER A 4 -14.57 3.51 -10.48
CA SER A 4 -13.15 3.41 -10.78
C SER A 4 -12.99 2.91 -12.21
N THR A 5 -12.08 3.50 -12.96
CA THR A 5 -11.77 3.09 -14.34
C THR A 5 -10.47 2.30 -14.35
N TYR A 6 -10.36 1.34 -15.26
CA TYR A 6 -9.13 0.66 -15.59
C TYR A 6 -8.80 0.89 -17.08
N GLY A 7 -7.57 1.31 -17.35
CA GLY A 7 -7.05 1.59 -18.66
C GLY A 7 -5.60 2.04 -18.59
N MET A 8 -4.98 2.20 -19.74
CA MET A 8 -3.57 2.59 -19.86
C MET A 8 -3.39 3.49 -21.10
N THR A 9 -2.20 4.05 -21.25
CA THR A 9 -1.87 4.95 -22.37
C THR A 9 -2.07 4.26 -23.70
N GLU A 10 -1.72 2.99 -23.80
CA GLU A 10 -1.80 2.17 -25.00
C GLU A 10 -3.24 1.90 -25.45
N THR A 11 -4.19 1.93 -24.53
CA THR A 11 -5.62 1.83 -24.84
C THR A 11 -6.29 3.19 -25.07
N LEU A 12 -5.54 4.30 -25.02
CA LEU A 12 -6.00 5.68 -25.15
C LEU A 12 -7.08 6.09 -24.14
N SER A 13 -7.79 5.14 -23.56
CA SER A 13 -8.90 5.34 -22.64
C SER A 13 -9.03 4.14 -21.70
N HIS A 14 -10.13 4.13 -20.94
CA HIS A 14 -10.47 3.02 -20.06
C HIS A 14 -11.13 1.88 -20.86
N VAL A 15 -10.82 0.66 -20.44
CA VAL A 15 -11.34 -0.59 -21.05
C VAL A 15 -12.26 -1.36 -20.10
N ALA A 16 -12.29 -0.97 -18.82
CA ALA A 16 -13.16 -1.58 -17.82
C ALA A 16 -13.57 -0.59 -16.74
N LEU A 17 -14.69 -0.88 -16.06
CA LEU A 17 -15.25 -0.10 -14.97
C LEU A 17 -15.49 -0.96 -13.74
N ARG A 18 -15.36 -0.35 -12.56
CA ARG A 18 -15.73 -0.91 -11.27
C ARG A 18 -16.57 0.10 -10.49
N ARG A 19 -17.74 -0.28 -10.04
CA ARG A 19 -18.58 0.58 -9.20
C ARG A 19 -18.06 0.57 -7.76
N LEU A 20 -17.86 1.76 -7.19
CA LEU A 20 -17.28 1.93 -5.86
C LEU A 20 -18.32 2.11 -4.75
N ASN A 21 -19.56 2.53 -5.08
CA ASN A 21 -20.57 2.83 -4.08
C ASN A 21 -21.96 2.35 -4.48
N GLY A 22 -22.84 2.25 -3.45
CA GLY A 22 -24.21 1.77 -3.60
C GLY A 22 -24.31 0.25 -3.56
N PRO A 23 -25.55 -0.30 -3.75
CA PRO A 23 -25.81 -1.74 -3.60
C PRO A 23 -25.08 -2.62 -4.62
N GLU A 24 -24.68 -2.07 -5.75
CA GLU A 24 -23.94 -2.79 -6.80
C GLU A 24 -22.42 -2.49 -6.74
N ALA A 25 -21.89 -2.02 -5.59
CA ALA A 25 -20.46 -1.86 -5.41
C ALA A 25 -19.76 -3.21 -5.53
N SER A 26 -18.67 -3.26 -6.29
CA SER A 26 -17.92 -4.49 -6.56
C SER A 26 -16.41 -4.25 -6.39
N PRO A 27 -15.66 -5.21 -5.85
CA PRO A 27 -14.20 -5.17 -5.89
C PRO A 27 -13.64 -5.49 -7.27
N TYR A 28 -14.47 -5.96 -8.21
CA TYR A 28 -14.07 -6.43 -9.53
C TYR A 28 -14.37 -5.40 -10.61
N TYR A 29 -13.48 -5.32 -11.60
CA TYR A 29 -13.69 -4.57 -12.82
C TYR A 29 -14.46 -5.41 -13.83
N HIS A 30 -15.38 -4.79 -14.54
CA HIS A 30 -16.12 -5.37 -15.65
C HIS A 30 -15.64 -4.75 -16.95
N PRO A 31 -15.09 -5.55 -17.90
CA PRO A 31 -14.63 -5.05 -19.18
C PRO A 31 -15.83 -4.58 -20.04
N PHE A 32 -15.57 -3.67 -20.95
CA PHE A 32 -16.57 -3.31 -21.96
C PHE A 32 -16.84 -4.48 -22.91
N PRO A 33 -18.02 -4.56 -23.54
CA PRO A 33 -18.39 -5.68 -24.42
C PRO A 33 -17.43 -5.96 -25.59
N SER A 34 -16.68 -4.93 -26.02
CA SER A 34 -15.69 -5.03 -27.10
C SER A 34 -14.30 -5.44 -26.62
N VAL A 35 -14.12 -5.69 -25.33
CA VAL A 35 -12.81 -6.00 -24.72
C VAL A 35 -12.78 -7.45 -24.30
N THR A 36 -11.81 -8.20 -24.80
CA THR A 36 -11.53 -9.57 -24.38
C THR A 36 -10.30 -9.60 -23.51
N LEU A 37 -10.40 -10.30 -22.37
CA LEU A 37 -9.31 -10.40 -21.42
C LEU A 37 -8.82 -11.84 -21.30
N SER A 38 -7.52 -12.01 -21.11
CA SER A 38 -6.89 -13.29 -20.80
C SER A 38 -5.68 -13.07 -19.86
N LEU A 39 -5.09 -14.15 -19.37
CA LEU A 39 -3.88 -14.08 -18.56
C LEU A 39 -2.69 -14.61 -19.35
N SER A 40 -1.54 -13.99 -19.16
CA SER A 40 -0.26 -14.50 -19.60
C SER A 40 0.20 -15.67 -18.73
N PRO A 41 1.26 -16.41 -19.11
CA PRO A 41 1.85 -17.43 -18.24
C PRO A 41 2.32 -16.92 -16.86
N ASP A 42 2.60 -15.62 -16.76
CA ASP A 42 3.01 -14.95 -15.52
C ASP A 42 1.81 -14.39 -14.73
N ASN A 43 0.57 -14.75 -15.11
CA ASN A 43 -0.67 -14.19 -14.54
C ASN A 43 -0.82 -12.67 -14.70
N THR A 44 -0.15 -12.07 -15.66
CA THR A 44 -0.39 -10.68 -16.00
C THR A 44 -1.58 -10.55 -16.97
N LEU A 45 -2.31 -9.45 -16.86
CA LEU A 45 -3.49 -9.20 -17.67
C LEU A 45 -3.08 -8.97 -19.13
N VAL A 46 -3.78 -9.64 -20.03
CA VAL A 46 -3.65 -9.45 -21.48
C VAL A 46 -4.97 -8.90 -21.99
N ILE A 47 -4.89 -7.78 -22.71
CA ILE A 47 -6.03 -7.02 -23.20
C ILE A 47 -6.06 -7.13 -24.73
N ASP A 48 -7.22 -7.52 -25.25
CA ASP A 48 -7.56 -7.46 -26.66
C ASP A 48 -8.76 -6.54 -26.82
N ALA A 49 -8.53 -5.34 -27.36
CA ALA A 49 -9.50 -4.26 -27.43
C ALA A 49 -9.47 -3.61 -28.83
N PRO A 50 -9.94 -4.29 -29.89
CA PRO A 50 -9.72 -3.90 -31.27
C PRO A 50 -10.35 -2.56 -31.68
N LEU A 51 -11.25 -1.99 -30.87
CA LEU A 51 -11.82 -0.66 -31.11
C LEU A 51 -10.89 0.50 -30.68
N VAL A 52 -9.89 0.22 -29.84
CA VAL A 52 -8.98 1.25 -29.30
C VAL A 52 -7.51 0.92 -29.48
N CYS A 53 -7.17 -0.32 -29.77
CA CYS A 53 -5.81 -0.76 -30.02
C CYS A 53 -5.81 -1.95 -30.98
N ASP A 54 -5.06 -1.85 -32.08
CA ASP A 54 -4.97 -2.90 -33.10
C ASP A 54 -4.16 -4.12 -32.62
N GLU A 55 -3.32 -3.93 -31.59
CA GLU A 55 -2.45 -4.97 -31.08
C GLU A 55 -2.97 -5.51 -29.72
N ARG A 56 -2.74 -6.79 -29.52
CA ARG A 56 -2.98 -7.45 -28.23
C ARG A 56 -1.93 -6.98 -27.21
N LEU A 57 -2.37 -6.35 -26.13
CA LEU A 57 -1.51 -5.75 -25.12
C LEU A 57 -1.26 -6.73 -23.98
N VAL A 58 0.01 -7.05 -23.70
CA VAL A 58 0.44 -7.78 -22.50
C VAL A 58 0.87 -6.76 -21.45
N THR A 59 0.11 -6.65 -20.37
CA THR A 59 0.38 -5.68 -19.32
C THR A 59 1.38 -6.21 -18.28
N ASN A 60 1.89 -5.33 -17.42
CA ASN A 60 2.63 -5.71 -16.21
C ASN A 60 1.72 -5.86 -14.97
N ASP A 61 0.42 -5.73 -15.13
CA ASP A 61 -0.54 -5.83 -14.03
C ASP A 61 -0.92 -7.29 -13.79
N VAL A 62 -0.56 -7.81 -12.63
CA VAL A 62 -0.96 -9.15 -12.17
C VAL A 62 -2.44 -9.12 -11.83
N ALA A 63 -3.21 -10.02 -12.43
CA ALA A 63 -4.66 -10.02 -12.30
C ALA A 63 -5.22 -11.39 -11.95
N ARG A 64 -6.42 -11.39 -11.39
CA ARG A 64 -7.27 -12.56 -11.24
C ARG A 64 -8.49 -12.37 -12.12
N LEU A 65 -8.67 -13.28 -13.08
CA LEU A 65 -9.83 -13.31 -13.96
C LEU A 65 -10.88 -14.26 -13.34
N LEU A 66 -12.15 -13.84 -13.34
CA LEU A 66 -13.27 -14.63 -12.88
C LEU A 66 -14.02 -15.29 -14.05
N PRO A 67 -14.80 -16.35 -13.79
CA PRO A 67 -15.54 -17.06 -14.85
C PRO A 67 -16.55 -16.21 -15.63
N ASP A 68 -17.06 -15.12 -15.02
CA ASP A 68 -17.96 -14.16 -15.64
C ASP A 68 -17.25 -13.09 -16.49
N GLY A 69 -15.92 -13.18 -16.62
CA GLY A 69 -15.09 -12.23 -17.34
C GLY A 69 -14.71 -10.98 -16.54
N SER A 70 -15.24 -10.81 -15.34
CA SER A 70 -14.78 -9.73 -14.45
C SER A 70 -13.38 -10.05 -13.88
N PHE A 71 -12.66 -9.02 -13.40
CA PHE A 71 -11.29 -9.21 -12.93
C PHE A 71 -10.93 -8.28 -11.77
N ALA A 72 -9.92 -8.69 -11.01
CA ALA A 72 -9.27 -7.86 -10.00
C ALA A 72 -7.79 -7.71 -10.33
N ILE A 73 -7.28 -6.50 -10.16
CA ILE A 73 -5.83 -6.25 -10.18
C ILE A 73 -5.29 -6.56 -8.79
N ILE A 74 -4.30 -7.43 -8.73
CA ILE A 74 -3.62 -7.84 -7.49
C ILE A 74 -2.43 -6.94 -7.21
N GLY A 75 -1.72 -6.52 -8.27
CA GLY A 75 -0.55 -5.66 -8.20
C GLY A 75 0.20 -5.64 -9.53
N ARG A 76 1.48 -5.27 -9.48
CA ARG A 76 2.32 -5.23 -10.68
C ARG A 76 3.44 -6.26 -10.60
N LYS A 77 3.80 -6.85 -11.75
CA LYS A 77 4.94 -7.77 -11.88
C LYS A 77 6.25 -7.13 -11.41
N ASP A 78 6.41 -5.81 -11.66
CA ASP A 78 7.59 -5.05 -11.28
C ASP A 78 7.69 -4.80 -9.76
N ASN A 79 6.59 -4.97 -9.02
CA ASN A 79 6.47 -4.72 -7.60
C ASN A 79 6.51 -6.02 -6.77
N ILE A 80 7.11 -7.08 -7.29
CA ILE A 80 7.29 -8.34 -6.58
C ILE A 80 8.65 -8.33 -5.86
N ILE A 81 8.62 -8.60 -4.55
CA ILE A 81 9.81 -8.82 -3.73
C ILE A 81 10.05 -10.33 -3.64
N ASN A 82 11.26 -10.78 -3.96
CA ASN A 82 11.61 -12.19 -3.84
C ASN A 82 12.41 -12.44 -2.55
N SER A 83 11.70 -12.74 -1.48
CA SER A 83 12.28 -12.91 -0.14
C SER A 83 12.35 -14.39 0.24
N GLY A 84 13.56 -14.97 0.22
CA GLY A 84 13.78 -16.36 0.56
C GLY A 84 13.02 -17.34 -0.33
N GLY A 85 12.83 -17.02 -1.61
CA GLY A 85 12.07 -17.82 -2.57
C GLY A 85 10.55 -17.59 -2.55
N ILE A 86 10.06 -16.76 -1.63
CA ILE A 86 8.64 -16.35 -1.58
C ILE A 86 8.47 -15.07 -2.39
N LYS A 87 7.55 -15.11 -3.36
CA LYS A 87 7.15 -13.91 -4.13
C LYS A 87 6.11 -13.12 -3.33
N ILE A 88 6.48 -11.93 -2.89
CA ILE A 88 5.65 -11.05 -2.07
C ILE A 88 5.23 -9.86 -2.93
N GLN A 89 3.93 -9.64 -3.06
CA GLN A 89 3.37 -8.51 -3.76
C GLN A 89 3.37 -7.29 -2.83
N ILE A 90 4.00 -6.18 -3.23
CA ILE A 90 4.09 -4.96 -2.42
C ILE A 90 2.68 -4.46 -2.06
N GLU A 91 1.79 -4.43 -3.03
CA GLU A 91 0.43 -3.93 -2.87
C GLU A 91 -0.39 -4.75 -1.87
N GLU A 92 -0.15 -6.07 -1.78
CA GLU A 92 -0.80 -6.92 -0.78
C GLU A 92 -0.38 -6.52 0.64
N VAL A 93 0.91 -6.27 0.85
CA VAL A 93 1.43 -5.86 2.16
C VAL A 93 0.88 -4.47 2.53
N GLU A 94 0.89 -3.53 1.60
CA GLU A 94 0.36 -2.18 1.81
C GLU A 94 -1.14 -2.19 2.13
N GLU A 95 -1.93 -2.98 1.41
CA GLU A 95 -3.38 -3.10 1.66
C GLU A 95 -3.67 -3.64 3.07
N ARG A 96 -2.90 -4.63 3.51
CA ARG A 96 -3.03 -5.20 4.87
C ARG A 96 -2.59 -4.23 5.96
N LEU A 97 -1.62 -3.36 5.70
CA LEU A 97 -1.15 -2.35 6.64
C LEU A 97 -2.05 -1.12 6.70
N ARG A 98 -2.79 -0.82 5.65
CA ARG A 98 -3.64 0.38 5.53
C ARG A 98 -4.57 0.63 6.72
N PRO A 99 -5.23 -0.37 7.35
CA PRO A 99 -6.10 -0.14 8.50
C PRO A 99 -5.35 0.29 9.78
N TYR A 100 -4.04 0.05 9.84
CA TYR A 100 -3.21 0.22 11.03
C TYR A 100 -2.26 1.41 10.94
N LEU A 101 -1.96 1.88 9.73
CA LEU A 101 -1.03 2.98 9.49
C LEU A 101 -1.78 4.18 8.92
N ASP A 102 -1.81 5.25 9.69
CA ASP A 102 -2.40 6.53 9.28
C ASP A 102 -1.31 7.57 8.89
N LEU A 103 -0.07 7.14 8.76
CA LEU A 103 1.08 7.93 8.31
C LEU A 103 1.39 7.62 6.84
N PRO A 104 2.05 8.52 6.10
CA PRO A 104 2.60 8.20 4.81
C PRO A 104 3.61 7.06 4.93
N TYR A 105 3.41 6.00 4.17
CA TYR A 105 4.29 4.84 4.17
C TYR A 105 4.41 4.22 2.78
N ALA A 106 5.46 3.44 2.58
CA ALA A 106 5.66 2.62 1.40
C ALA A 106 6.34 1.30 1.77
N ILE A 107 5.95 0.22 1.11
CA ILE A 107 6.68 -1.04 1.14
C ILE A 107 7.67 -1.07 -0.01
N THR A 108 8.89 -1.48 0.30
CA THR A 108 9.97 -1.64 -0.69
C THR A 108 10.86 -2.83 -0.34
N ALA A 109 11.89 -3.07 -1.13
CA ALA A 109 12.87 -4.12 -0.90
C ALA A 109 14.28 -3.55 -0.71
N ALA A 110 15.06 -4.26 0.08
CA ALA A 110 16.51 -4.06 0.14
C ALA A 110 17.23 -5.40 0.04
N PRO A 111 18.51 -5.42 -0.42
CA PRO A 111 19.32 -6.62 -0.45
C PRO A 111 19.47 -7.23 0.94
N ASP A 112 19.32 -8.55 1.05
CA ASP A 112 19.54 -9.32 2.27
C ASP A 112 20.45 -10.52 1.94
N PRO A 113 21.55 -10.75 2.67
CA PRO A 113 22.50 -11.83 2.36
C PRO A 113 21.91 -13.24 2.45
N ARG A 114 20.85 -13.42 3.24
CA ARG A 114 20.23 -14.73 3.48
C ARG A 114 18.98 -14.96 2.63
N LEU A 115 18.24 -13.91 2.34
CA LEU A 115 16.94 -14.01 1.64
C LEU A 115 17.00 -13.54 0.19
N GLY A 116 18.14 -12.96 -0.24
CA GLY A 116 18.24 -12.24 -1.51
C GLY A 116 17.65 -10.84 -1.38
N GLU A 117 16.36 -10.72 -1.07
CA GLU A 117 15.70 -9.46 -0.76
C GLU A 117 14.94 -9.56 0.57
N ALA A 118 14.97 -8.48 1.35
CA ALA A 118 14.15 -8.29 2.54
C ALA A 118 13.05 -7.25 2.28
N VAL A 119 11.88 -7.50 2.84
CA VAL A 119 10.79 -6.50 2.85
C VAL A 119 11.15 -5.38 3.80
N VAL A 120 11.01 -4.15 3.35
CA VAL A 120 11.30 -2.92 4.10
C VAL A 120 10.06 -2.05 4.15
N LEU A 121 9.71 -1.56 5.33
CA LEU A 121 8.68 -0.55 5.53
C LEU A 121 9.35 0.82 5.69
N LEU A 122 9.07 1.72 4.76
CA LEU A 122 9.40 3.14 4.89
C LEU A 122 8.22 3.87 5.53
N ILE A 123 8.46 4.70 6.53
CA ILE A 123 7.47 5.53 7.19
C ILE A 123 7.97 6.98 7.17
N ALA A 124 7.09 7.92 6.88
CA ALA A 124 7.41 9.34 6.97
C ALA A 124 6.45 10.07 7.92
N PRO A 125 6.94 11.10 8.63
CA PRO A 125 6.06 11.95 9.43
C PRO A 125 5.04 12.66 8.51
N ARG A 126 3.88 13.02 9.04
CA ARG A 126 2.96 13.90 8.31
C ARG A 126 3.60 15.28 8.20
N SER A 127 3.72 15.79 6.98
CA SER A 127 4.05 17.20 6.78
C SER A 127 2.97 18.07 7.44
N CYS A 128 3.38 19.07 8.22
CA CYS A 128 2.51 19.87 9.08
C CYS A 128 1.57 20.84 8.32
N GLU A 129 1.36 20.70 7.02
CA GLU A 129 0.64 21.71 6.23
C GLU A 129 -0.89 21.54 6.12
N THR A 130 -1.48 20.41 6.52
CA THR A 130 -2.96 20.27 6.58
C THR A 130 -3.36 19.26 7.64
N VAL A 131 -3.49 19.68 8.87
CA VAL A 131 -3.98 18.81 9.95
C VAL A 131 -5.49 18.67 9.85
N SER A 132 -5.97 17.71 9.09
CA SER A 132 -7.25 17.08 9.43
C SER A 132 -6.97 16.11 10.59
N PRO A 133 -7.78 16.10 11.67
CA PRO A 133 -7.55 15.22 12.79
C PRO A 133 -7.55 13.75 12.31
N PRO A 134 -6.65 12.91 12.84
CA PRO A 134 -6.55 11.52 12.44
C PRO A 134 -7.90 10.81 12.60
N ARG A 135 -8.31 10.03 11.61
CA ARG A 135 -9.48 9.15 11.74
C ARG A 135 -9.14 8.07 12.76
N VAL A 136 -9.63 8.25 13.98
CA VAL A 136 -9.54 7.21 15.02
C VAL A 136 -10.39 6.02 14.56
N THR A 137 -9.73 4.97 14.08
CA THR A 137 -10.44 3.75 13.69
C THR A 137 -11.01 3.05 14.93
N PRO A 138 -12.10 2.26 14.81
CA PRO A 138 -12.66 1.51 15.93
C PRO A 138 -11.62 0.60 16.63
N HIS A 139 -10.64 0.13 15.89
CA HIS A 139 -9.55 -0.73 16.40
C HIS A 139 -8.57 0.05 17.28
N MET A 140 -8.24 1.29 16.91
CA MET A 140 -7.41 2.18 17.76
C MET A 140 -8.13 2.54 19.06
N LYS A 141 -9.46 2.69 19.05
CA LYS A 141 -10.25 2.92 20.27
C LYS A 141 -10.19 1.74 21.24
N ALA A 142 -10.21 0.50 20.75
CA ALA A 142 -10.13 -0.69 21.58
C ALA A 142 -8.76 -0.84 22.26
N ILE A 143 -7.67 -0.57 21.56
CA ILE A 143 -6.31 -0.65 22.11
C ILE A 143 -6.04 0.47 23.11
N MET A 144 -6.60 1.65 22.89
CA MET A 144 -6.46 2.80 23.80
C MET A 144 -7.27 2.65 25.09
N SER A 145 -8.35 1.83 25.12
CA SER A 145 -9.18 1.64 26.32
C SER A 145 -8.49 0.81 27.41
N ASP A 146 -7.59 -0.10 27.04
CA ASP A 146 -6.99 -1.04 28.00
C ASP A 146 -5.68 -0.55 28.63
N SER A 147 -5.00 0.42 28.02
CA SER A 147 -3.70 0.93 28.51
C SER A 147 -3.77 2.26 29.26
N TRP A 148 -4.92 2.92 29.33
CA TRP A 148 -5.03 4.34 29.75
C TRP A 148 -5.74 4.57 31.08
N ASN A 149 -5.92 3.53 31.91
CA ASN A 149 -6.58 3.67 33.23
C ASN A 149 -5.65 4.05 34.39
N LEU A 150 -4.41 4.50 34.11
CA LEU A 150 -3.51 4.95 35.20
C LEU A 150 -3.26 6.46 35.12
N SER A 151 -3.90 7.15 36.05
CA SER A 151 -3.67 8.51 36.55
C SER A 151 -3.69 9.66 35.55
N CYS A 152 -4.87 10.21 35.33
CA CYS A 152 -5.01 11.52 34.67
C CYS A 152 -5.71 12.51 35.58
N THR A 153 -4.99 13.55 36.01
CA THR A 153 -5.58 14.77 36.58
C THR A 153 -6.28 15.57 35.50
N ALA A 154 -7.51 15.89 35.75
CA ALA A 154 -8.42 16.57 34.84
C ALA A 154 -7.94 18.01 34.53
N ASN A 155 -7.35 18.29 33.38
CA ASN A 155 -7.42 19.62 32.74
C ASN A 155 -6.64 19.78 31.41
N GLU A 156 -6.16 18.73 30.77
CA GLU A 156 -5.56 18.87 29.43
C GLU A 156 -6.52 18.32 28.37
N SER A 157 -6.73 19.08 27.29
CA SER A 157 -7.57 18.62 26.17
C SER A 157 -6.94 17.40 25.50
N TYR A 158 -7.78 16.50 25.00
CA TYR A 158 -7.36 15.29 24.28
C TYR A 158 -6.37 15.61 23.13
N HIS A 159 -6.54 16.77 22.53
CA HIS A 159 -5.70 17.30 21.48
C HIS A 159 -4.29 17.68 21.97
N GLU A 160 -4.16 18.34 23.13
CA GLU A 160 -2.86 18.71 23.70
C GLU A 160 -2.03 17.50 24.12
N ARG A 161 -2.67 16.47 24.68
CA ARG A 161 -1.98 15.24 25.06
C ARG A 161 -1.50 14.45 23.87
N PHE A 162 -2.34 14.40 22.81
CA PHE A 162 -1.98 13.77 21.55
C PHE A 162 -0.82 14.50 20.88
N MET A 163 -0.83 15.83 20.88
CA MET A 163 0.24 16.66 20.32
C MET A 163 1.53 16.56 21.15
N LYS A 164 1.47 16.48 22.49
CA LYS A 164 2.65 16.25 23.33
C LYS A 164 3.27 14.85 23.14
N ALA A 165 2.47 13.83 22.93
CA ALA A 165 2.95 12.49 22.61
C ALA A 165 3.67 12.47 21.24
N ILE A 166 3.17 13.21 20.25
CA ILE A 166 3.78 13.32 18.92
C ILE A 166 5.09 14.15 18.97
N THR A 167 5.15 15.21 19.79
CA THR A 167 6.31 16.12 19.81
C THR A 167 7.46 15.64 20.70
N ASN A 168 7.20 14.81 21.70
CA ASN A 168 8.24 14.32 22.61
C ASN A 168 8.84 12.96 22.27
N ASP A 169 8.20 12.16 21.40
CA ASP A 169 8.72 10.82 21.09
C ASP A 169 8.23 10.31 19.73
N SER A 170 8.63 10.99 18.65
CA SER A 170 8.33 10.54 17.29
C SER A 170 8.85 9.09 17.03
N ALA A 171 10.00 8.75 17.61
CA ALA A 171 10.59 7.43 17.54
C ALA A 171 9.78 6.35 18.30
N GLN A 172 9.16 6.71 19.44
CA GLN A 172 8.42 5.77 20.27
C GLN A 172 7.02 5.51 19.70
N LEU A 173 6.36 6.53 19.15
CA LEU A 173 5.05 6.39 18.52
C LEU A 173 5.14 5.61 17.20
N SER A 174 6.17 5.83 16.41
CA SER A 174 6.44 5.04 15.19
C SER A 174 6.76 3.58 15.52
N CYS A 175 7.44 3.33 16.65
CA CYS A 175 7.75 1.98 17.13
C CYS A 175 6.50 1.23 17.62
N GLU A 176 5.61 1.86 18.39
CA GLU A 176 4.39 1.22 18.91
C GLU A 176 3.36 0.96 17.79
N VAL A 177 3.13 1.93 16.93
CA VAL A 177 2.21 1.78 15.78
C VAL A 177 2.74 0.73 14.81
N SER A 178 4.05 0.71 14.54
CA SER A 178 4.64 -0.32 13.69
C SER A 178 4.57 -1.72 14.30
N THR A 179 4.67 -1.86 15.61
CA THR A 179 4.60 -3.17 16.28
C THR A 179 3.22 -3.82 16.14
N VAL A 180 2.13 -3.07 16.34
CA VAL A 180 0.76 -3.56 16.16
C VAL A 180 0.46 -3.86 14.69
N ALA A 181 0.84 -2.96 13.80
CA ALA A 181 0.67 -3.14 12.36
C ALA A 181 1.43 -4.39 11.86
N LEU A 182 2.67 -4.57 12.31
CA LEU A 182 3.49 -5.72 11.93
C LEU A 182 2.98 -7.03 12.53
N ALA A 183 2.41 -7.00 13.74
CA ALA A 183 1.82 -8.19 14.36
C ALA A 183 0.61 -8.72 13.59
N SER A 184 -0.14 -7.85 12.89
CA SER A 184 -1.29 -8.24 12.07
C SER A 184 -0.91 -8.98 10.78
N LEU A 185 0.34 -8.84 10.33
CA LEU A 185 0.81 -9.50 9.12
C LEU A 185 1.24 -10.95 9.38
N PRO A 186 0.96 -11.88 8.44
CA PRO A 186 1.61 -13.19 8.41
C PRO A 186 3.12 -13.06 8.47
N LYS A 187 3.79 -13.99 9.14
CA LYS A 187 5.23 -13.91 9.40
C LYS A 187 6.09 -13.67 8.15
N TYR A 188 5.71 -14.25 7.01
CA TYR A 188 6.44 -14.13 5.74
C TYR A 188 6.25 -12.77 5.04
N LEU A 189 5.19 -12.02 5.39
CA LEU A 189 4.93 -10.67 4.86
C LEU A 189 5.50 -9.55 5.74
N ARG A 190 6.00 -9.88 6.94
CA ARG A 190 6.48 -8.88 7.89
C ARG A 190 7.75 -8.22 7.37
N PRO A 191 7.78 -6.87 7.30
CA PRO A 191 9.01 -6.14 7.03
C PRO A 191 10.09 -6.50 8.05
N ARG A 192 11.31 -6.74 7.56
CA ARG A 192 12.49 -6.96 8.42
C ARG A 192 13.07 -5.67 8.94
N HIS A 193 12.91 -4.61 8.18
CA HIS A 193 13.41 -3.29 8.53
C HIS A 193 12.26 -2.30 8.48
N VAL A 194 12.17 -1.45 9.49
CA VAL A 194 11.32 -0.27 9.52
C VAL A 194 12.25 0.93 9.48
N ILE A 195 12.11 1.78 8.49
CA ILE A 195 12.98 2.91 8.23
C ILE A 195 12.13 4.18 8.28
N GLU A 196 12.53 5.11 9.12
CA GLU A 196 11.96 6.45 9.15
C GLU A 196 12.67 7.32 8.10
N ALA A 197 11.88 7.85 7.18
CA ALA A 197 12.32 8.75 6.13
C ALA A 197 11.74 10.14 6.36
N SER A 198 12.40 11.18 5.88
CA SER A 198 11.86 12.55 5.95
C SER A 198 10.56 12.69 5.15
N GLU A 199 10.46 11.99 4.05
CA GLU A 199 9.28 11.91 3.18
C GLU A 199 9.29 10.61 2.39
N ILE A 200 8.11 10.19 1.92
CA ILE A 200 8.00 9.08 0.97
C ILE A 200 8.20 9.62 -0.44
N PRO A 201 9.21 9.15 -1.20
CA PRO A 201 9.45 9.59 -2.56
C PRO A 201 8.22 9.43 -3.45
N GLN A 202 7.89 10.47 -4.21
CA GLN A 202 6.75 10.51 -5.12
C GLN A 202 7.17 10.95 -6.52
N THR A 203 6.47 10.43 -7.52
CA THR A 203 6.58 10.90 -8.90
C THR A 203 5.95 12.28 -9.06
N GLY A 204 6.22 12.98 -10.14
CA GLY A 204 5.57 14.27 -10.45
C GLY A 204 4.03 14.21 -10.53
N SER A 205 3.43 13.03 -10.63
CA SER A 205 1.98 12.81 -10.59
C SER A 205 1.44 12.50 -9.18
N GLY A 206 2.26 12.58 -8.14
CA GLY A 206 1.86 12.31 -6.74
C GLY A 206 1.73 10.82 -6.39
N LYS A 207 2.20 9.91 -7.25
CA LYS A 207 2.25 8.46 -6.94
C LYS A 207 3.57 8.11 -6.27
N ILE A 208 3.58 7.07 -5.45
CA ILE A 208 4.81 6.55 -4.83
C ILE A 208 5.81 6.16 -5.93
N ASP A 209 7.02 6.73 -5.85
CA ASP A 209 8.14 6.36 -6.72
C ASP A 209 8.83 5.12 -6.14
N ARG A 210 8.51 3.96 -6.70
CA ARG A 210 9.02 2.66 -6.24
C ARG A 210 10.54 2.52 -6.39
N ALA A 211 11.10 3.11 -7.46
CA ALA A 211 12.53 3.05 -7.71
C ALA A 211 13.31 3.88 -6.67
N ALA A 212 12.85 5.12 -6.45
CA ALA A 212 13.45 6.00 -5.44
C ALA A 212 13.29 5.44 -4.02
N CYS A 213 12.15 4.82 -3.67
CA CYS A 213 11.96 4.14 -2.39
C CYS A 213 12.96 2.98 -2.20
N ARG A 214 13.19 2.18 -3.23
CA ARG A 214 14.15 1.06 -3.20
C ARG A 214 15.58 1.55 -3.01
N GLU A 215 15.95 2.61 -3.71
CA GLU A 215 17.28 3.22 -3.58
C GLU A 215 17.49 3.82 -2.19
N LEU A 216 16.50 4.54 -1.66
CA LEU A 216 16.55 5.10 -0.31
C LEU A 216 16.76 4.01 0.74
N ALA A 217 15.97 2.94 0.70
CA ALA A 217 16.10 1.81 1.62
C ALA A 217 17.50 1.15 1.54
N ARG A 218 18.01 0.93 0.32
CA ARG A 218 19.33 0.37 0.10
C ARG A 218 20.39 1.24 0.74
N ASN A 219 20.37 2.56 0.48
CA ASN A 219 21.37 3.49 0.98
C ASN A 219 21.42 3.56 2.51
N ILE A 220 20.27 3.48 3.17
CA ILE A 220 20.19 3.51 4.64
C ILE A 220 20.72 2.20 5.22
N ILE A 221 20.26 1.05 4.72
CA ILE A 221 20.66 -0.26 5.25
C ILE A 221 22.15 -0.52 5.02
N THR A 222 22.70 -0.15 3.85
CA THR A 222 24.13 -0.32 3.56
C THR A 222 25.03 0.56 4.45
N LYS A 223 24.55 1.69 4.95
CA LYS A 223 25.30 2.54 5.88
C LYS A 223 25.23 2.06 7.33
N THR A 224 24.31 1.18 7.64
CA THR A 224 24.06 0.69 9.01
C THR A 224 24.73 -0.68 9.26
N LEU A 225 25.17 -1.35 8.21
CA LEU A 225 25.97 -2.59 8.23
C LEU A 225 27.47 -2.28 8.19
#